data_f88cdd82818e0bb8b1ee230127db7081
#
_entry.id   f88cdd82818e0bb8b1ee230127db7081
#
_cell.length_a   1.000
_cell.length_b   1.000
_cell.length_c   1.000
_cell.angle_alpha   90.00
_cell.angle_beta   90.00
_cell.angle_gamma   90.00
#
_symmetry.space_group_name_H-M   'P 1'
#
loop_
_entity.id
_entity.type
_entity.pdbx_description
1 polymer ?
#
loop_
_entity_poly.entity_id
_entity_poly.type
_entity_poly.pdbx_seq_one_letter_code
_entity_poly.pdbx_strand_id
1 'polypeptide(L)'
;EEAAPAEDEAKPTKPNAVRVTTRYMTKYEKARVLGTRALQISMNAPVLVDVAGETDPLKIANKELRDRKIPLVVRRYLPDGSYEDWPIRDLIID
;
A
#
# COMPACT_ATOMS: atom_id res chain seq x y z
N GLU A 1 -6.73 -3.55 1.53
CA GLU A 1 -6.21 -2.89 1.40
C GLU A 1 -4.97 -2.75 1.83
N GLU A 2 -4.51 -2.70 2.75
CA GLU A 2 -3.34 -2.51 3.01
C GLU A 2 -2.68 -3.62 3.27
N ALA A 3 -1.66 -3.63 3.40
CA ALA A 3 -0.95 -4.67 3.61
C ALA A 3 -1.37 -5.46 4.60
N ALA A 4 -1.43 -6.38 4.64
CA ALA A 4 -1.60 -7.24 5.61
C ALA A 4 -2.52 -7.30 6.50
N PRO A 5 -3.30 -7.51 6.55
CA PRO A 5 -4.17 -7.54 7.41
C PRO A 5 -4.33 -8.69 7.98
N ALA A 6 -3.82 -9.19 8.10
CA ALA A 6 -3.83 -10.22 8.70
C ALA A 6 -4.87 -10.62 9.38
N GLU A 7 -5.33 -10.06 9.92
CA GLU A 7 -6.16 -10.44 10.67
C GLU A 7 -7.13 -11.18 10.22
N ASP A 8 -7.47 -11.33 9.51
CA ASP A 8 -8.52 -11.95 9.08
C ASP A 8 -8.52 -13.20 9.13
N GLU A 9 -8.09 -13.58 9.61
CA GLU A 9 -8.11 -14.72 9.81
C GLU A 9 -9.02 -15.53 9.31
N ALA A 10 -9.79 -15.41 9.22
CA ALA A 10 -10.71 -16.26 8.94
C ALA A 10 -10.67 -16.82 7.71
N LYS A 11 -10.24 -16.47 6.90
CA LYS A 11 -10.42 -16.92 5.76
C LYS A 11 -9.51 -17.42 4.99
N PRO A 12 -9.52 -18.20 4.53
CA PRO A 12 -8.73 -18.89 3.82
C PRO A 12 -8.68 -18.44 2.56
N THR A 13 -8.36 -17.58 2.17
CA THR A 13 -8.40 -17.18 0.91
C THR A 13 -7.15 -17.52 0.24
N LYS A 14 -7.11 -17.67 -1.03
CA LYS A 14 -5.95 -17.85 -1.74
C LYS A 14 -5.72 -16.75 -2.66
N PRO A 15 -4.49 -16.33 -2.98
CA PRO A 15 -4.20 -15.27 -3.95
C PRO A 15 -4.61 -15.70 -5.33
N ASN A 16 -5.14 -14.80 -6.10
CA ASN A 16 -5.46 -15.06 -7.47
C ASN A 16 -4.23 -15.00 -8.33
N ALA A 17 -4.07 -15.96 -9.21
CA ALA A 17 -2.97 -15.93 -10.14
C ALA A 17 -3.19 -14.86 -11.19
N VAL A 18 -4.42 -14.61 -11.56
CA VAL A 18 -4.73 -13.60 -12.56
C VAL A 18 -5.48 -12.48 -11.89
N ARG A 19 -5.01 -11.27 -12.07
CA ARG A 19 -5.65 -10.10 -11.47
C ARG A 19 -6.75 -9.60 -12.37
N VAL A 20 -7.94 -9.41 -11.81
CA VAL A 20 -9.06 -8.93 -12.60
C VAL A 20 -9.56 -7.57 -12.16
N THR A 21 -9.03 -7.00 -11.09
CA THR A 21 -9.47 -5.68 -10.68
C THR A 21 -8.64 -4.60 -11.38
N THR A 22 -9.05 -3.35 -11.22
CA THR A 22 -8.40 -2.26 -11.91
C THR A 22 -6.95 -2.10 -11.50
N ARG A 23 -6.10 -1.71 -12.42
CA ARG A 23 -4.70 -1.48 -12.12
C ARG A 23 -4.48 -0.11 -11.49
N TYR A 24 -5.51 0.73 -11.43
CA TYR A 24 -5.37 2.05 -10.83
C TYR A 24 -5.60 1.97 -9.34
N MET A 25 -4.73 2.62 -8.57
CA MET A 25 -4.93 2.72 -7.14
C MET A 25 -6.11 3.64 -6.88
N THR A 26 -7.06 3.21 -6.06
CA THR A 26 -8.20 4.06 -5.75
C THR A 26 -7.77 5.12 -4.75
N LYS A 27 -8.55 6.19 -4.65
CA LYS A 27 -8.22 7.25 -3.70
C LYS A 27 -8.27 6.75 -2.26
N TYR A 28 -9.11 5.76 -1.97
CA TYR A 28 -9.18 5.21 -0.63
C TYR A 28 -7.95 4.36 -0.32
N GLU A 29 -7.48 3.61 -1.29
CA GLU A 29 -6.26 2.84 -1.14
C GLU A 29 -5.07 3.78 -0.95
N LYS A 30 -5.04 4.86 -1.72
CA LYS A 30 -3.96 5.82 -1.62
C LYS A 30 -3.93 6.45 -0.22
N ALA A 31 -5.10 6.84 0.29
CA ALA A 31 -5.16 7.45 1.62
C ALA A 31 -4.69 6.47 2.69
N ARG A 32 -5.08 5.21 2.59
CA ARG A 32 -4.65 4.25 3.55
C ARG A 32 -3.17 3.96 3.49
N VAL A 33 -2.63 3.81 2.29
CA VAL A 33 -1.21 3.55 2.10
C VAL A 33 -0.39 4.71 2.66
N LEU A 34 -0.80 5.94 2.35
CA LEU A 34 -0.08 7.11 2.84
C LEU A 34 -0.14 7.19 4.36
N GLY A 35 -1.31 6.93 4.95
CA GLY A 35 -1.46 6.98 6.38
C GLY A 35 -0.62 5.91 7.08
N THR A 36 -0.63 4.69 6.56
CA THR A 36 0.13 3.60 7.13
C THR A 36 1.62 3.90 7.04
N ARG A 37 2.07 4.37 5.89
CA ARG A 37 3.50 4.64 5.71
C ARG A 37 3.95 5.82 6.57
N ALA A 38 3.12 6.86 6.67
CA ALA A 38 3.46 8.01 7.50
C ALA A 38 3.59 7.59 8.96
N LEU A 39 2.73 6.69 9.42
CA LEU A 39 2.83 6.20 10.78
C LEU A 39 4.14 5.44 10.97
N GLN A 40 4.51 4.59 10.03
CA GLN A 40 5.77 3.87 10.10
C GLN A 40 6.97 4.81 10.16
N ILE A 41 6.94 5.86 9.35
CA ILE A 41 8.02 6.84 9.33
C ILE A 41 8.08 7.57 10.66
N SER A 42 6.94 7.93 11.23
CA SER A 42 6.92 8.63 12.50
C SER A 42 7.45 7.75 13.62
N MET A 43 7.45 6.44 13.42
CA MET A 43 7.99 5.50 14.39
C MET A 43 9.39 5.03 14.01
N ASN A 44 10.08 5.85 13.24
CA ASN A 44 11.49 5.65 12.89
C ASN A 44 11.75 4.53 11.89
N ALA A 45 10.81 4.19 11.05
CA ALA A 45 11.11 3.28 9.96
C ALA A 45 12.08 3.95 8.98
N PRO A 46 12.93 3.20 8.34
CA PRO A 46 13.88 3.79 7.39
C PRO A 46 13.15 4.44 6.23
N VAL A 47 13.61 5.62 5.84
CA VAL A 47 13.03 6.33 4.72
C VAL A 47 13.76 5.93 3.47
N LEU A 48 13.01 5.69 2.40
CA LEU A 48 13.56 5.15 1.16
C LEU A 48 13.79 6.18 0.06
N VAL A 49 13.63 7.44 0.37
CA VAL A 49 13.89 8.53 -0.57
C VAL A 49 14.66 9.61 0.15
N ASP A 50 15.26 10.51 -0.62
CA ASP A 50 15.96 11.64 -0.04
C ASP A 50 14.92 12.61 0.47
N VAL A 51 14.92 12.88 1.77
CA VAL A 51 13.92 13.75 2.35
C VAL A 51 14.21 15.22 2.15
N ALA A 52 15.41 15.57 1.82
CA ALA A 52 15.76 16.97 1.52
C ALA A 52 15.30 17.92 2.62
N GLY A 53 15.47 17.50 3.86
CA GLY A 53 15.13 18.35 5.00
C GLY A 53 13.66 18.30 5.41
N GLU A 54 12.83 17.55 4.71
CA GLU A 54 11.44 17.46 5.07
C GLU A 54 11.27 16.64 6.34
N THR A 55 10.46 17.12 7.27
CA THR A 55 10.25 16.42 8.53
C THR A 55 8.85 15.90 8.73
N ASP A 56 7.90 16.29 7.90
CA ASP A 56 6.52 15.85 8.03
C ASP A 56 6.40 14.42 7.47
N PRO A 57 6.07 13.43 8.29
CA PRO A 57 6.00 12.04 7.79
C PRO A 57 5.05 11.86 6.62
N LEU A 58 3.96 12.61 6.58
CA LEU A 58 3.00 12.45 5.50
C LEU A 58 3.58 12.96 4.19
N LYS A 59 4.35 14.05 4.23
CA LYS A 59 4.98 14.56 3.02
C LYS A 59 6.08 13.64 2.55
N ILE A 60 6.79 13.00 3.46
CA ILE A 60 7.80 12.03 3.10
C ILE A 60 7.13 10.81 2.47
N ALA A 61 6.02 10.36 3.05
CA ALA A 61 5.30 9.23 2.49
C ALA A 61 4.78 9.54 1.08
N ASN A 62 4.32 10.78 0.87
CA ASN A 62 3.87 11.17 -0.45
C ASN A 62 5.00 11.12 -1.47
N LYS A 63 6.20 11.52 -1.07
CA LYS A 63 7.34 11.46 -1.96
C LYS A 63 7.69 10.02 -2.27
N GLU A 64 7.64 9.15 -1.27
CA GLU A 64 7.89 7.73 -1.51
C GLU A 64 6.84 7.13 -2.44
N LEU A 65 5.58 7.53 -2.29
CA LEU A 65 4.54 7.01 -3.17
C LEU A 65 4.78 7.46 -4.61
N ARG A 66 5.15 8.73 -4.79
CA ARG A 66 5.38 9.24 -6.12
C ARG A 66 6.52 8.49 -6.79
N ASP A 67 7.55 8.11 -6.03
CA ASP A 67 8.68 7.39 -6.55
C ASP A 67 8.46 5.88 -6.51
N ARG A 68 7.29 5.44 -6.07
CA ARG A 68 6.90 4.03 -5.99
C ARG A 68 7.85 3.21 -5.14
N LYS A 69 8.30 3.79 -4.03
CA LYS A 69 9.22 3.11 -3.13
C LYS A 69 8.58 2.60 -1.87
N ILE A 70 7.28 2.78 -1.69
CA ILE A 70 6.63 2.35 -0.47
C ILE A 70 6.63 0.83 -0.43
N PRO A 71 7.16 0.21 0.63
CA PRO A 71 7.26 -1.24 0.71
C PRO A 71 5.98 -1.86 1.27
N LEU A 72 4.87 -1.60 0.65
CA LEU A 72 3.59 -2.11 1.08
C LEU A 72 2.89 -2.79 -0.09
N VAL A 73 1.95 -3.64 0.23
CA VAL A 73 1.17 -4.35 -0.76
C VAL A 73 -0.30 -4.09 -0.46
N VAL A 74 -1.06 -3.76 -1.48
CA VAL A 74 -2.49 -3.58 -1.34
C VAL A 74 -3.15 -4.92 -1.59
N ARG A 75 -3.96 -5.38 -0.63
CA ARG A 75 -4.68 -6.64 -0.78
C ARG A 75 -6.14 -6.34 -1.02
N ARG A 76 -6.66 -6.78 -2.13
CA ARG A 76 -8.04 -6.58 -2.52
C ARG A 76 -8.78 -7.89 -2.40
N TYR A 77 -9.82 -7.91 -1.54
CA TYR A 77 -10.62 -9.10 -1.38
C TYR A 77 -11.76 -9.11 -2.38
N LEU A 78 -12.01 -10.24 -2.96
CA LEU A 78 -13.07 -10.38 -3.95
C LEU A 78 -14.27 -11.09 -3.34
N PRO A 79 -15.44 -10.94 -3.94
CA PRO A 79 -16.65 -11.52 -3.37
C PRO A 79 -16.62 -13.03 -3.19
N ASP A 80 -15.82 -13.73 -3.98
CA ASP A 80 -15.76 -15.18 -3.89
C ASP A 80 -14.79 -15.65 -2.81
N GLY A 81 -14.24 -14.77 -2.01
CA GLY A 81 -13.33 -15.15 -0.94
C GLY A 81 -11.87 -15.19 -1.34
N SER A 82 -11.55 -14.99 -2.59
CA SER A 82 -10.15 -14.91 -3.00
C SER A 82 -9.64 -13.49 -2.82
N TYR A 83 -8.37 -13.26 -3.08
CA TYR A 83 -7.84 -11.92 -2.99
C TYR A 83 -6.74 -11.71 -4.02
N GLU A 84 -6.44 -10.46 -4.28
CA GLU A 84 -5.36 -10.07 -5.17
C GLU A 84 -4.39 -9.22 -4.39
N ASP A 85 -3.10 -9.50 -4.51
CA ASP A 85 -2.06 -8.69 -3.89
C ASP A 85 -1.43 -7.82 -4.96
N TRP A 86 -1.42 -6.54 -4.71
CA TRP A 86 -0.87 -5.56 -5.64
C TRP A 86 0.24 -4.79 -4.96
N PRO A 87 1.49 -5.11 -5.22
CA PRO A 87 2.58 -4.26 -4.74
C PRO A 87 2.40 -2.86 -5.27
N ILE A 88 2.78 -1.87 -4.50
CA ILE A 88 2.57 -0.48 -4.88
C ILE A 88 3.17 -0.19 -6.25
N ARG A 89 4.31 -0.79 -6.56
CA ARG A 89 4.97 -0.51 -7.84
C ARG A 89 4.18 -1.03 -9.03
N ASP A 90 3.23 -1.93 -8.81
CA ASP A 90 2.44 -2.48 -9.90
C ASP A 90 1.15 -1.69 -10.13
N LEU A 91 0.86 -0.72 -9.29
CA LEU A 91 -0.38 0.06 -9.41
C LEU A 91 -0.11 1.36 -10.13
N ILE A 92 -1.10 1.84 -10.85
CA ILE A 92 -1.03 3.14 -11.51
C ILE A 92 -1.58 4.16 -10.55
N ILE A 93 -0.79 5.18 -10.26
CA ILE A 93 -1.15 6.20 -9.30
C ILE A 93 -1.34 7.51 -10.02
N ASP A 94 -2.48 8.11 -9.80
CA ASP A 94 -2.77 9.40 -10.42
C ASP A 94 -2.18 10.55 -9.65
#